data_d092be7f6c1830310e2685b948061e55
#
_entry.id   d092be7f6c1830310e2685b948061e55
#
_cell.length_a   1.000
_cell.length_b   1.000
_cell.length_c   1.000
_cell.angle_alpha   90.00
_cell.angle_beta   90.00
_cell.angle_gamma   90.00
#
_symmetry.space_group_name_H-M   'P 1'
#
loop_
_entity.id
_entity.type
_entity.pdbx_description
1 polymer ?
#
loop_
_entity_poly.entity_id
_entity_poly.type
_entity_poly.pdbx_seq_one_letter_code
_entity_poly.pdbx_strand_id
1 'polypeptide(L)'
;SDLQFLGLEIGKEDAINILNVVVENTGERQLRPEIALELFDEKGNSAGVIKSERRKTFPGTSIMATLFLEGIKPGKYTGVLVADCDEDHVFGTNVSFEIE
;
A
#
# COMPACT_ATOMS: atom_id res chain seq x y z
N SER A 1 6.28 -14.93 -7.29
CA SER A 1 6.34 -13.52 -7.66
C SER A 1 7.59 -12.88 -7.09
N ASP A 2 7.97 -11.76 -7.65
CA ASP A 2 9.20 -11.08 -7.27
C ASP A 2 9.00 -10.06 -6.16
N LEU A 3 7.77 -9.84 -5.72
CA LEU A 3 7.47 -8.89 -4.67
C LEU A 3 6.43 -9.48 -3.73
N GLN A 4 6.64 -9.31 -2.44
CA GLN A 4 5.73 -9.84 -1.43
C GLN A 4 5.33 -8.74 -0.45
N PHE A 5 4.03 -8.65 -0.16
CA PHE A 5 3.54 -7.79 0.92
C PHE A 5 3.73 -8.53 2.24
N LEU A 6 4.50 -7.92 3.15
CA LEU A 6 4.82 -8.56 4.43
C LEU A 6 3.97 -8.07 5.58
N GLY A 7 3.47 -6.84 5.50
CA GLY A 7 2.72 -6.30 6.61
C GLY A 7 2.01 -5.02 6.27
N LEU A 8 1.03 -4.70 7.11
CA LEU A 8 0.19 -3.54 6.98
C LEU A 8 -0.10 -3.04 8.38
N GLU A 9 0.10 -1.75 8.62
CA GLU A 9 -0.12 -1.18 9.93
C GLU A 9 -0.73 0.21 9.82
N ILE A 10 -1.80 0.44 10.58
CA ILE A 10 -2.42 1.76 10.71
C ILE A 10 -1.69 2.52 11.82
N GLY A 11 -1.39 3.78 11.57
CA GLY A 11 -0.77 4.65 12.54
C GLY A 11 -1.19 6.09 12.34
N LYS A 12 -0.49 6.98 13.04
CA LYS A 12 -0.68 8.42 12.89
C LYS A 12 0.66 9.12 12.79
N GLU A 13 0.70 10.14 11.97
CA GLU A 13 1.84 11.04 11.83
C GLU A 13 1.29 12.45 11.81
N ASP A 14 1.66 13.27 12.80
CA ASP A 14 1.16 14.65 12.95
C ASP A 14 -0.36 14.71 12.86
N ALA A 15 -1.04 13.82 13.58
CA ALA A 15 -2.51 13.73 13.64
C ALA A 15 -3.18 13.26 12.36
N ILE A 16 -2.42 12.93 11.32
CA ILE A 16 -2.94 12.37 10.08
C ILE A 16 -2.85 10.85 10.15
N ASN A 17 -3.93 10.16 9.83
CA ASN A 17 -3.91 8.70 9.75
C ASN A 17 -3.03 8.28 8.58
N ILE A 18 -2.20 7.27 8.82
CA ILE A 18 -1.33 6.71 7.79
C ILE A 18 -1.49 5.21 7.75
N LEU A 19 -1.16 4.64 6.60
CA LEU A 19 -1.07 3.21 6.42
C LEU A 19 0.35 2.89 5.98
N ASN A 20 1.05 2.12 6.80
CA ASN A 20 2.40 1.68 6.47
C ASN A 20 2.33 0.29 5.86
N VAL A 21 2.93 0.14 4.69
CA VAL A 21 2.93 -1.10 3.93
C VAL A 21 4.36 -1.55 3.76
N VAL A 22 4.66 -2.76 4.22
CA VAL A 22 6.00 -3.33 4.08
C VAL A 22 5.99 -4.30 2.92
N VAL A 23 6.90 -4.10 1.98
CA VAL A 23 7.06 -4.98 0.83
C VAL A 23 8.49 -5.46 0.74
N GLU A 24 8.67 -6.71 0.35
CA GLU A 24 9.97 -7.32 0.19
C GLU A 24 10.19 -7.70 -1.26
N ASN A 25 11.38 -7.42 -1.77
CA ASN A 25 11.80 -7.89 -3.08
C ASN A 25 12.38 -9.31 -2.90
N THR A 26 11.61 -10.31 -3.34
CA THR A 26 11.99 -11.72 -3.23
C THR A 26 12.61 -12.25 -4.52
N GLY A 27 12.77 -11.39 -5.52
CA GLY A 27 13.35 -11.77 -6.80
C GLY A 27 14.84 -11.55 -6.86
N GLU A 28 15.35 -11.56 -8.07
CA GLU A 28 16.80 -11.44 -8.32
C GLU A 28 17.16 -10.11 -8.96
N ARG A 29 16.18 -9.25 -9.20
CA ARG A 29 16.39 -7.95 -9.84
C ARG A 29 15.97 -6.81 -8.92
N GLN A 30 16.61 -5.65 -9.10
CA GLN A 30 16.13 -4.42 -8.50
C GLN A 30 14.74 -4.09 -9.06
N LEU A 31 13.84 -3.68 -8.19
CA LEU A 31 12.51 -3.24 -8.57
C LEU A 31 12.29 -1.81 -8.07
N ARG A 32 11.31 -1.12 -8.67
CA ARG A 32 10.96 0.24 -8.29
C ARG A 32 9.44 0.36 -8.12
N PRO A 33 8.90 -0.23 -7.05
CA PRO A 33 7.46 -0.23 -6.88
C PRO A 33 6.89 1.13 -6.48
N GLU A 34 5.75 1.45 -7.06
CA GLU A 34 4.85 2.48 -6.58
C GLU A 34 3.68 1.75 -5.95
N ILE A 35 3.39 2.06 -4.70
CA ILE A 35 2.29 1.42 -3.99
C ILE A 35 1.06 2.30 -4.13
N ALA A 36 -0.04 1.71 -4.58
CA ALA A 36 -1.32 2.37 -4.69
C ALA A 36 -2.36 1.59 -3.89
N LEU A 37 -3.27 2.31 -3.27
CA LEU A 37 -4.38 1.73 -2.52
C LEU A 37 -5.68 2.33 -3.01
N GLU A 38 -6.56 1.48 -3.53
CA GLU A 38 -7.93 1.91 -3.81
C GLU A 38 -8.81 1.48 -2.65
N LEU A 39 -9.51 2.45 -2.06
CA LEU A 39 -10.34 2.25 -0.87
C LEU A 39 -11.79 2.12 -1.23
N PHE A 40 -12.49 1.23 -0.52
CA PHE A 40 -13.93 1.07 -0.62
C PHE A 40 -14.52 1.10 0.79
N ASP A 41 -15.61 1.86 0.95
CA ASP A 41 -16.31 1.92 2.24
C ASP A 41 -17.15 0.66 2.47
N GLU A 42 -17.87 0.62 3.60
CA GLU A 42 -18.68 -0.54 3.96
C GLU A 42 -19.80 -0.82 2.96
N LYS A 43 -20.20 0.16 2.18
CA LYS A 43 -21.23 -0.01 1.17
C LYS A 43 -20.67 -0.41 -0.20
N GLY A 44 -19.35 -0.54 -0.30
CA GLY A 44 -18.68 -0.89 -1.53
C GLY A 44 -18.42 0.29 -2.46
N ASN A 45 -18.64 1.52 -2.00
CA ASN A 45 -18.37 2.71 -2.81
C ASN A 45 -16.90 3.09 -2.70
N SER A 46 -16.33 3.55 -3.81
CA SER A 46 -14.94 4.00 -3.81
C SER A 46 -14.79 5.23 -2.91
N ALA A 47 -13.80 5.17 -2.03
CA ALA A 47 -13.45 6.29 -1.15
C ALA A 47 -12.16 6.97 -1.59
N GLY A 48 -11.60 6.56 -2.71
CA GLY A 48 -10.44 7.20 -3.30
C GLY A 48 -9.29 6.27 -3.60
N VAL A 49 -8.28 6.82 -4.23
CA VAL A 49 -7.03 6.13 -4.54
C VAL A 49 -5.89 6.94 -3.94
N ILE A 50 -5.02 6.27 -3.19
CA ILE A 50 -3.89 6.89 -2.53
C ILE A 50 -2.63 6.20 -3.01
N LYS A 51 -1.60 6.98 -3.32
CA LYS A 51 -0.35 6.45 -3.84
C LYS A 51 0.84 6.91 -3.01
N SER A 52 1.83 6.02 -2.89
CA SER A 52 3.12 6.37 -2.32
C SER A 52 4.06 6.83 -3.43
N GLU A 53 5.23 7.31 -3.03
CA GLU A 53 6.30 7.58 -3.99
C GLU A 53 6.89 6.26 -4.50
N ARG A 54 7.39 6.30 -5.72
CA ARG A 54 8.12 5.17 -6.29
C ARG A 54 9.50 5.09 -5.64
N ARG A 55 9.88 3.91 -5.17
CA ARG A 55 11.15 3.70 -4.47
C ARG A 55 11.85 2.46 -4.99
N LYS A 56 13.18 2.51 -4.99
CA LYS A 56 14.01 1.36 -5.33
C LYS A 56 13.97 0.34 -4.20
N THR A 57 13.91 -0.94 -4.57
CA THR A 57 14.08 -2.02 -3.62
C THR A 57 14.98 -3.07 -4.25
N PHE A 58 16.00 -3.49 -3.50
CA PHE A 58 17.00 -4.43 -3.97
C PHE A 58 16.63 -5.85 -3.56
N PRO A 59 17.08 -6.87 -4.30
CA PRO A 59 16.80 -8.26 -3.95
C PRO A 59 17.14 -8.55 -2.49
N GLY A 60 16.24 -9.25 -1.80
CA GLY A 60 16.44 -9.64 -0.42
C GLY A 60 16.19 -8.53 0.61
N THR A 61 15.78 -7.34 0.18
CA THR A 61 15.51 -6.25 1.11
C THR A 61 14.04 -5.87 1.13
N SER A 62 13.65 -5.17 2.19
CA SER A 62 12.28 -4.68 2.36
C SER A 62 12.28 -3.16 2.40
N ILE A 63 11.18 -2.58 1.96
CA ILE A 63 10.92 -1.15 2.15
C ILE A 63 9.57 -0.97 2.82
N MET A 64 9.40 0.14 3.52
CA MET A 64 8.12 0.53 4.08
C MET A 64 7.60 1.73 3.30
N ALA A 65 6.45 1.57 2.67
CA ALA A 65 5.77 2.64 1.98
C ALA A 65 4.70 3.21 2.90
N THR A 66 4.62 4.53 3.00
CA THR A 66 3.62 5.21 3.82
C THR A 66 2.58 5.85 2.92
N LEU A 67 1.33 5.50 3.18
CA LEU A 67 0.18 6.07 2.47
C LEU A 67 -0.54 7.01 3.43
N PHE A 68 -0.72 8.26 3.03
CA PHE A 68 -1.38 9.26 3.88
C PHE A 68 -2.88 9.23 3.62
N LEU A 69 -3.65 8.97 4.67
CA LEU A 69 -5.09 8.82 4.60
C LEU A 69 -5.82 10.13 4.93
N GLU A 70 -5.22 11.24 4.56
CA GLU A 70 -5.78 12.56 4.82
C GLU A 70 -7.13 12.72 4.12
N GLY A 71 -8.12 13.21 4.86
CA GLY A 71 -9.44 13.42 4.30
C GLY A 71 -10.32 12.19 4.24
N ILE A 72 -9.82 11.03 4.64
CA ILE A 72 -10.62 9.82 4.68
C ILE A 72 -11.32 9.76 6.04
N LYS A 73 -12.64 9.62 6.02
CA LYS A 73 -13.45 9.62 7.24
C LYS A 73 -13.24 8.35 8.05
N PRO A 74 -13.44 8.41 9.39
CA PRO A 74 -13.44 7.19 10.20
C PRO A 74 -14.44 6.17 9.68
N GLY A 75 -14.08 4.90 9.80
CA GLY A 75 -14.96 3.81 9.37
C GLY A 75 -14.16 2.58 9.01
N LYS A 76 -14.87 1.57 8.60
CA LYS A 76 -14.30 0.30 8.14
C LYS A 76 -14.16 0.34 6.63
N TYR A 77 -12.99 -0.06 6.16
CA TYR A 77 -12.68 -0.02 4.73
C TYR A 77 -12.11 -1.34 4.28
N THR A 78 -12.39 -1.67 3.03
CA THR A 78 -11.64 -2.68 2.31
C THR A 78 -10.82 -1.95 1.26
N GLY A 79 -9.80 -2.60 0.76
CA GLY A 79 -8.97 -1.97 -0.26
C GLY A 79 -8.26 -2.98 -1.12
N VAL A 80 -7.79 -2.48 -2.24
CA VAL A 80 -6.91 -3.23 -3.12
C VAL A 80 -5.57 -2.49 -3.13
N LEU A 81 -4.55 -3.15 -2.61
CA LEU A 81 -3.18 -2.67 -2.67
C LEU A 81 -2.55 -3.19 -3.95
N VAL A 82 -1.91 -2.30 -4.69
CA VAL A 82 -1.21 -2.65 -5.92
C VAL A 82 0.20 -2.10 -5.83
N ALA A 83 1.18 -2.96 -6.11
CA ALA A 83 2.56 -2.52 -6.27
C ALA A 83 2.88 -2.57 -7.75
N ASP A 84 3.06 -1.41 -8.35
CA ASP A 84 3.37 -1.26 -9.76
C ASP A 84 4.87 -1.05 -9.91
N CYS A 85 5.56 -2.03 -10.48
CA CYS A 85 7.01 -2.01 -10.63
C CYS A 85 7.47 -1.67 -12.04
N ASP A 86 6.61 -1.07 -12.82
CA ASP A 86 6.82 -0.75 -14.24
C ASP A 86 6.47 -1.89 -15.18
N GLU A 87 6.05 -1.50 -16.37
CA GLU A 87 5.77 -2.40 -17.48
C GLU A 87 4.82 -3.53 -17.08
N ASP A 88 5.32 -4.76 -17.07
CA ASP A 88 4.48 -5.93 -16.87
C ASP A 88 4.50 -6.45 -15.44
N HIS A 89 5.13 -5.72 -14.52
CA HIS A 89 5.28 -6.19 -13.14
C HIS A 89 4.32 -5.47 -12.21
N VAL A 90 3.15 -6.07 -12.02
CA VAL A 90 2.12 -5.56 -11.14
C VAL A 90 1.74 -6.66 -10.14
N PHE A 91 1.77 -6.33 -8.87
CA PHE A 91 1.43 -7.26 -7.80
C PHE A 91 0.31 -6.65 -6.95
N GLY A 92 -0.67 -7.46 -6.57
CA GLY A 92 -1.82 -6.94 -5.82
C GLY A 92 -2.24 -7.85 -4.69
N THR A 93 -2.91 -7.25 -3.70
CA THR A 93 -3.51 -7.98 -2.60
C THR A 93 -4.71 -7.20 -2.05
N ASN A 94 -5.62 -7.91 -1.43
CA ASN A 94 -6.78 -7.30 -0.76
C ASN A 94 -6.44 -7.05 0.71
N VAL A 95 -6.96 -5.95 1.24
CA VAL A 95 -6.73 -5.58 2.63
C VAL A 95 -8.03 -5.11 3.27
N SER A 96 -8.08 -5.14 4.60
CA SER A 96 -9.20 -4.59 5.38
C SER A 96 -8.63 -3.91 6.59
N PHE A 97 -9.18 -2.76 6.95
CA PHE A 97 -8.73 -2.02 8.12
C PHE A 97 -9.81 -1.05 8.58
N GLU A 98 -9.61 -0.51 9.76
CA GLU A 98 -10.52 0.46 10.35
C GLU A 98 -9.77 1.75 10.69
N ILE A 99 -10.36 2.88 10.31
CA ILE A 99 -9.88 4.20 10.71
C ILE A 99 -10.77 4.67 11.86
N GLU A 100 -10.15 4.95 13.00
CA GLU A 100 -10.87 5.38 14.20
C GLU A 100 -10.97 6.88 14.33
#